data_c3e7846619f4691672ffdd184621f4ae
#
_entry.id   c3e7846619f4691672ffdd184621f4ae
#
_cell.length_a   1.000
_cell.length_b   1.000
_cell.length_c   1.000
_cell.angle_alpha   90.00
_cell.angle_beta   90.00
_cell.angle_gamma   90.00
#
_symmetry.space_group_name_H-M   'P 1'
#
loop_
_entity.id
_entity.type
_entity.pdbx_description
1 polymer ?
#
loop_
_entity_poly.entity_id
_entity_poly.type
_entity_poly.pdbx_seq_one_letter_code
_entity_poly.pdbx_strand_id
1 'polypeptide(L)'
;RNNSTLIQIQSEKLDTHIAPALKSELVLISGKGEKNIILDLEKCQYCDSSGLSAILVANRLCKNAGGAFVLCGLNEAVERLITISQLDTVLTITGTIDDAEKMIS
;
A
#
# COMPACT_ATOMS: atom_id res chain seq x y z
N ARG A 1 10.27 -10.30 -3.65
CA ARG A 1 10.24 -10.78 -3.04
C ARG A 1 10.62 -11.63 -1.87
N ASN A 2 11.80 -11.80 -1.47
CA ASN A 2 12.18 -12.76 -0.49
C ASN A 2 11.25 -12.78 0.66
N ASN A 3 10.81 -12.05 1.36
CA ASN A 3 9.87 -12.17 2.45
C ASN A 3 8.74 -11.18 2.32
N SER A 4 8.46 -10.76 1.09
CA SER A 4 7.45 -9.74 0.87
C SER A 4 6.56 -10.10 -0.30
N THR A 5 5.34 -9.57 -0.27
CA THR A 5 4.37 -9.70 -1.35
C THR A 5 4.25 -8.35 -2.03
N LEU A 6 4.47 -8.33 -3.34
CA LEU A 6 4.35 -7.11 -4.12
C LEU A 6 2.97 -7.04 -4.74
N ILE A 7 2.27 -5.94 -4.49
CA ILE A 7 0.99 -5.65 -5.13
C ILE A 7 1.17 -4.39 -5.96
N GLN A 8 0.84 -4.48 -7.24
CA GLN A 8 0.91 -3.33 -8.14
C GLN A 8 -0.49 -2.96 -8.57
N ILE A 9 -0.89 -1.73 -8.32
CA ILE A 9 -2.19 -1.24 -8.76
C ILE A 9 -2.08 -0.91 -10.23
N GLN A 10 -2.88 -1.59 -11.07
CA GLN A 10 -2.83 -1.39 -12.51
C GLN A 10 -3.77 -0.29 -12.98
N SER A 11 -4.65 0.17 -12.12
CA SER A 11 -5.61 1.22 -12.44
C SER A 11 -5.03 2.59 -12.20
N GLU A 12 -5.44 3.58 -13.00
CA GLU A 12 -5.04 4.96 -12.76
C GLU A 12 -5.71 5.55 -11.53
N LYS A 13 -6.76 4.92 -11.06
CA LYS A 13 -7.52 5.42 -9.91
C LYS A 13 -7.64 4.34 -8.85
N LEU A 14 -7.39 4.72 -7.61
CA LEU A 14 -7.67 3.86 -6.46
C LEU A 14 -8.86 4.51 -5.74
N ASP A 15 -10.06 4.12 -6.15
CA ASP A 15 -11.30 4.75 -5.71
C ASP A 15 -12.30 3.70 -5.25
N THR A 16 -13.57 4.10 -5.13
CA THR A 16 -14.64 3.22 -4.64
C THR A 16 -14.83 1.99 -5.51
N HIS A 17 -14.41 2.02 -6.78
CA HIS A 17 -14.55 0.87 -7.66
C HIS A 17 -13.45 -0.16 -7.43
N ILE A 18 -12.27 0.29 -7.07
CA ILE A 18 -11.09 -0.57 -6.93
C ILE A 18 -10.84 -0.95 -5.46
N ALA A 19 -11.13 -0.05 -4.53
CA ALA A 19 -10.80 -0.26 -3.12
C ALA A 19 -11.39 -1.54 -2.53
N PRO A 20 -12.65 -1.91 -2.79
CA PRO A 20 -13.18 -3.16 -2.20
C PRO A 20 -12.43 -4.39 -2.69
N ALA A 21 -12.06 -4.43 -3.98
CA ALA A 21 -11.31 -5.55 -4.52
C ALA A 21 -9.92 -5.61 -3.87
N LEU A 22 -9.28 -4.46 -3.68
CA LEU A 22 -7.98 -4.41 -3.03
C LEU A 22 -8.08 -4.89 -1.58
N LYS A 23 -9.10 -4.46 -0.85
CA LYS A 23 -9.28 -4.90 0.53
C LYS A 23 -9.45 -6.42 0.61
N SER A 24 -10.25 -6.99 -0.29
CA SER A 24 -10.44 -8.43 -0.33
C SER A 24 -9.14 -9.17 -0.60
N GLU A 25 -8.35 -8.66 -1.53
CA GLU A 25 -7.06 -9.24 -1.86
C GLU A 25 -6.13 -9.22 -0.65
N LEU A 26 -6.11 -8.09 0.06
CA LEU A 26 -5.26 -7.92 1.25
C LEU A 26 -5.63 -8.91 2.35
N VAL A 27 -6.92 -9.11 2.56
CA VAL A 27 -7.39 -10.07 3.57
C VAL A 27 -6.97 -11.48 3.19
N LEU A 28 -7.08 -11.84 1.91
CA LEU A 28 -6.66 -13.17 1.45
C LEU A 28 -5.16 -13.37 1.64
N ILE A 29 -4.36 -12.37 1.30
CA ILE A 29 -2.90 -12.44 1.44
C ILE A 29 -2.53 -12.59 2.91
N SER A 30 -3.16 -11.80 3.77
CA SER A 30 -2.91 -11.86 5.20
C SER A 30 -3.30 -13.25 5.77
N GLY A 31 -4.40 -13.80 5.27
CA GLY A 31 -4.87 -15.12 5.71
C GLY A 31 -3.92 -16.25 5.33
N LYS A 32 -3.08 -16.03 4.33
CA LYS A 32 -2.07 -17.01 3.92
C LYS A 32 -0.79 -16.90 4.73
N GLY A 33 -0.74 -15.99 5.69
CA GLY A 33 0.44 -15.79 6.52
C GLY A 33 1.43 -14.76 6.00
N GLU A 34 1.12 -14.11 4.89
CA GLU A 34 1.97 -13.04 4.36
C GLU A 34 1.83 -11.83 5.26
N LYS A 35 2.95 -11.31 5.72
CA LYS A 35 2.93 -10.20 6.66
C LYS A 35 3.69 -8.97 6.16
N ASN A 36 4.49 -9.12 5.12
CA ASN A 36 5.24 -8.00 4.54
C ASN A 36 4.69 -7.72 3.17
N ILE A 37 4.14 -6.53 2.99
CA ILE A 37 3.48 -6.15 1.73
C ILE A 37 4.09 -4.86 1.22
N ILE A 38 4.42 -4.85 -0.08
CA ILE A 38 4.83 -3.65 -0.79
C ILE A 38 3.71 -3.31 -1.76
N LEU A 39 3.17 -2.10 -1.66
CA LEU A 39 2.12 -1.63 -2.56
C LEU A 39 2.71 -0.59 -3.48
N ASP A 40 2.75 -0.91 -4.77
CA ASP A 40 3.30 -0.03 -5.79
C ASP A 40 2.18 0.73 -6.48
N LEU A 41 2.23 2.05 -6.40
CA LEU A 41 1.21 2.92 -6.96
C LEU A 41 1.73 3.72 -8.15
N GLU A 42 2.74 3.20 -8.82
CA GLU A 42 3.36 3.93 -9.94
C GLU A 42 2.36 4.31 -11.02
N LYS A 43 1.43 3.42 -11.31
CA LYS A 43 0.41 3.68 -12.34
C LYS A 43 -0.82 4.39 -11.80
N CYS A 44 -0.92 4.55 -10.50
CA CYS A 44 -2.07 5.17 -9.87
C CYS A 44 -1.86 6.66 -9.78
N GLN A 45 -2.72 7.43 -10.45
CA GLN A 45 -2.60 8.88 -10.49
C GLN A 45 -3.58 9.58 -9.57
N TYR A 46 -4.56 8.84 -9.05
CA TYR A 46 -5.60 9.42 -8.22
C TYR A 46 -5.99 8.44 -7.13
N CYS A 47 -6.25 8.97 -5.95
CA CYS A 47 -6.69 8.17 -4.81
C CYS A 47 -7.69 9.01 -4.03
N ASP A 48 -8.82 8.41 -3.68
CA ASP A 48 -9.81 9.10 -2.84
C ASP A 48 -9.80 8.49 -1.45
N SER A 49 -10.78 8.89 -0.62
CA SER A 49 -10.83 8.42 0.76
C SER A 49 -11.04 6.91 0.83
N SER A 50 -11.75 6.32 -0.14
CA SER A 50 -11.92 4.87 -0.18
C SER A 50 -10.59 4.18 -0.43
N GLY A 51 -9.78 4.74 -1.34
CA GLY A 51 -8.45 4.21 -1.60
C GLY A 51 -7.54 4.32 -0.39
N LEU A 52 -7.58 5.47 0.28
CA LEU A 52 -6.80 5.64 1.51
C LEU A 52 -7.22 4.64 2.58
N SER A 53 -8.52 4.37 2.68
CA SER A 53 -9.03 3.38 3.63
C SER A 53 -8.44 2.00 3.35
N ALA A 54 -8.37 1.61 2.08
CA ALA A 54 -7.78 0.32 1.71
C ALA A 54 -6.30 0.26 2.07
N ILE A 55 -5.58 1.37 1.85
CA ILE A 55 -4.16 1.44 2.21
C ILE A 55 -3.99 1.28 3.72
N LEU A 56 -4.84 1.91 4.51
CA LEU A 56 -4.78 1.81 5.96
C LEU A 56 -5.11 0.40 6.44
N VAL A 57 -6.02 -0.30 5.77
CA VAL A 57 -6.32 -1.69 6.08
C VAL A 57 -5.06 -2.53 5.88
N ALA A 58 -4.34 -2.32 4.78
CA ALA A 58 -3.10 -3.04 4.51
C ALA A 58 -2.08 -2.80 5.63
N ASN A 59 -1.92 -1.56 6.03
CA ASN A 59 -0.98 -1.20 7.08
C ASN A 59 -1.34 -1.92 8.39
N ARG A 60 -2.62 -1.93 8.74
CA ARG A 60 -3.08 -2.56 9.97
C ARG A 60 -2.86 -4.07 9.94
N LEU A 61 -3.19 -4.70 8.80
CA LEU A 61 -3.02 -6.15 8.69
C LEU A 61 -1.56 -6.56 8.85
N CYS A 62 -0.66 -5.81 8.24
CA CYS A 62 0.77 -6.11 8.35
C CYS A 62 1.26 -5.93 9.77
N LYS A 63 0.87 -4.84 10.42
CA LYS A 63 1.31 -4.58 11.79
C LYS A 63 0.78 -5.61 12.76
N ASN A 64 -0.47 -6.02 12.60
CA ASN A 64 -1.06 -7.03 13.47
C ASN A 64 -0.37 -8.39 13.30
N ALA A 65 0.16 -8.65 12.11
CA ALA A 65 0.87 -9.89 11.84
C ALA A 65 2.34 -9.84 12.22
N GLY A 66 2.80 -8.69 12.70
CA GLY A 66 4.21 -8.52 13.05
C GLY A 66 5.10 -8.25 11.87
N GLY A 67 4.54 -7.78 10.77
CA GLY A 67 5.29 -7.49 9.55
C GLY A 67 5.34 -6.02 9.23
N ALA A 68 5.62 -5.72 7.96
CA ALA A 68 5.79 -4.36 7.48
C ALA A 68 4.96 -4.10 6.23
N PHE A 69 4.46 -2.88 6.11
CA PHE A 69 3.75 -2.42 4.93
C PHE A 69 4.46 -1.19 4.39
N VAL A 70 4.82 -1.21 3.11
CA VAL A 70 5.55 -0.11 2.48
C VAL A 70 4.84 0.30 1.21
N LEU A 71 4.65 1.61 1.05
CA LEU A 71 4.15 2.20 -0.19
C LEU A 71 5.32 2.66 -1.04
N CYS A 72 5.20 2.54 -2.35
CA CYS A 72 6.23 3.08 -3.23
C CYS A 72 5.62 3.55 -4.54
N GLY A 73 6.40 4.33 -5.28
CA GLY A 73 6.00 4.79 -6.60
C GLY A 73 4.90 5.81 -6.62
N LEU A 74 4.73 6.60 -5.56
CA LEU A 74 3.66 7.58 -5.50
C LEU A 74 3.91 8.72 -6.47
N ASN A 75 2.86 9.13 -7.20
CA ASN A 75 2.98 10.37 -7.95
C ASN A 75 2.72 11.54 -7.02
N GLU A 76 2.92 12.75 -7.55
CA GLU A 76 2.84 13.95 -6.73
C GLU A 76 1.45 14.16 -6.13
N ALA A 77 0.40 13.88 -6.90
CA ALA A 77 -0.96 14.08 -6.41
C ALA A 77 -1.32 13.13 -5.26
N VAL A 78 -0.93 11.86 -5.40
CA VAL A 78 -1.20 10.87 -4.36
C VAL A 78 -0.37 11.17 -3.12
N GLU A 79 0.89 11.52 -3.32
CA GLU A 79 1.76 11.85 -2.20
C GLU A 79 1.23 13.06 -1.43
N ARG A 80 0.76 14.07 -2.15
CA ARG A 80 0.20 15.27 -1.52
C ARG A 80 -1.03 14.92 -0.69
N LEU A 81 -1.89 14.05 -1.21
CA LEU A 81 -3.08 13.64 -0.48
C LEU A 81 -2.71 12.95 0.83
N ILE A 82 -1.72 12.06 0.78
CA ILE A 82 -1.25 11.36 1.98
C ILE A 82 -0.66 12.34 2.98
N THR A 83 0.11 13.32 2.51
CA THR A 83 0.72 14.32 3.37
C THR A 83 -0.34 15.20 4.02
N ILE A 84 -1.31 15.67 3.24
CA ILE A 84 -2.39 16.52 3.76
C ILE A 84 -3.20 15.78 4.81
N SER A 85 -3.41 14.48 4.61
CA SER A 85 -4.14 13.66 5.55
C SER A 85 -3.29 13.26 6.76
N GLN A 86 -2.03 13.65 6.79
CA GLN A 86 -1.08 13.34 7.85
C GLN A 86 -0.81 11.84 8.00
N LEU A 87 -1.13 11.07 6.96
CA LEU A 87 -0.89 9.64 6.98
C LEU A 87 0.56 9.28 6.73
N ASP A 88 1.36 10.24 6.25
CA ASP A 88 2.79 10.04 6.09
C ASP A 88 3.50 9.78 7.43
N THR A 89 2.85 10.14 8.54
CA THR A 89 3.40 9.85 9.87
C THR A 89 3.16 8.41 10.30
N VAL A 90 2.19 7.73 9.69
CA VAL A 90 1.84 6.35 10.03
C VAL A 90 2.31 5.36 8.98
N LEU A 91 2.44 5.80 7.74
CA LEU A 91 2.79 4.94 6.61
C LEU A 91 4.26 5.07 6.27
N THR A 92 4.86 3.96 5.86
CA THR A 92 6.23 3.95 5.37
C THR A 92 6.19 4.10 3.86
N ILE A 93 6.88 5.10 3.34
CA ILE A 93 6.85 5.44 1.91
C ILE A 93 8.27 5.48 1.37
N THR A 94 8.47 4.84 0.21
CA THR A 94 9.76 4.91 -0.48
C THR A 94 9.53 5.30 -1.93
N GLY A 95 10.62 5.58 -2.64
CA GLY A 95 10.50 5.99 -4.04
C GLY A 95 10.33 4.83 -5.00
N THR A 96 10.95 3.69 -4.73
CA THR A 96 10.98 2.56 -5.66
C THR A 96 10.70 1.25 -4.96
N ILE A 97 10.40 0.22 -5.76
CA ILE A 97 10.22 -1.14 -5.23
C ILE A 97 11.51 -1.63 -4.59
N ASP A 98 12.65 -1.33 -5.21
CA ASP A 98 13.93 -1.76 -4.65
C ASP A 98 14.16 -1.19 -3.26
N ASP A 99 13.87 0.09 -3.08
CA ASP A 99 14.01 0.73 -1.78
C ASP A 99 13.05 0.10 -0.76
N ALA A 100 11.83 -0.22 -1.20
CA ALA A 100 10.85 -0.85 -0.33
C ALA A 100 11.33 -2.23 0.12
N GLU A 101 11.91 -3.00 -0.79
CA GLU A 101 12.42 -4.33 -0.45
C GLU A 101 13.56 -4.24 0.55
N LYS A 102 14.40 -3.23 0.42
CA LYS A 102 15.50 -3.03 1.36
C LYS A 102 15.01 -2.71 2.77
N MET A 103 13.89 -2.03 2.88
CA MET A 103 13.34 -1.70 4.19
C MET A 103 12.77 -2.92 4.90
N ILE A 104 12.32 -3.91 4.14
CA ILE A 104 11.71 -5.10 4.71
C ILE A 104 12.75 -6.16 5.06
N SER A 105 13.77 -6.29 4.23
CA SER A 105 14.76 -7.37 4.41
C SER A 105 15.83 -7.07 5.46
#